data_14f2adf55963c8ef0cb3e801d03eb03d
#
_entry.id   14f2adf55963c8ef0cb3e801d03eb03d
#
_cell.length_a   1.000
_cell.length_b   1.000
_cell.length_c   1.000
_cell.angle_alpha   90.00
_cell.angle_beta   90.00
_cell.angle_gamma   90.00
#
_symmetry.space_group_name_H-M   'P 1'
#
loop_
_entity.id
_entity.type
_entity.pdbx_description
1 polymer ?
#
loop_
_entity_poly.entity_id
_entity_poly.type
_entity_poly.pdbx_seq_one_letter_code
_entity_poly.pdbx_strand_id
1 'polypeptide(L)'
;KHTKVLIIGSGPAGYTAAVYAARAMLNPILVHGMEPGGQLTTTTDVENYPGFAKVIQGPWLMDQMKDQAKAVGTEMIEDHISSVNFKSKPFEAIGESGKKYTADSIIISTGAQARWLNLESEKKFRGFGVSACATCDGFFFKEKTVAVVGGGNAAVEEAMFLTKFASKVKLIHRRDKLRAEKMLQKKLMDNKKIEIIWDSVVEEIIGDDDPKNVKGLKIKNVKNNKTSDLKIDGLFIAIGHDPATKLFKDQLKMDNEGYLITKPDSTETNVPGIFAAGDVKDKIFRQAVTAAGMGCMAALEAEKYLAG
;
A
#
# COMPACT_ATOMS: atom_id res chain seq x y z
N LYS A 1 -6.25 -4.74 -28.43
CA LYS A 1 -4.86 -5.18 -28.56
C LYS A 1 -4.67 -6.49 -27.81
N HIS A 2 -3.97 -7.49 -28.41
CA HIS A 2 -3.73 -8.78 -27.79
C HIS A 2 -2.30 -8.90 -27.24
N THR A 3 -2.10 -9.65 -26.15
CA THR A 3 -0.80 -9.98 -25.56
C THR A 3 -0.87 -11.35 -24.87
N LYS A 4 0.27 -12.02 -24.68
CA LYS A 4 0.34 -13.23 -23.87
C LYS A 4 0.07 -12.95 -22.38
N VAL A 5 0.65 -11.84 -21.87
CA VAL A 5 0.50 -11.44 -20.46
C VAL A 5 0.10 -9.97 -20.37
N LEU A 6 -1.07 -9.69 -19.82
CA LEU A 6 -1.49 -8.34 -19.46
C LEU A 6 -1.24 -8.11 -17.96
N ILE A 7 -0.54 -7.03 -17.63
CA ILE A 7 -0.27 -6.63 -16.25
C ILE A 7 -1.08 -5.38 -15.96
N ILE A 8 -1.92 -5.43 -14.93
CA ILE A 8 -2.76 -4.30 -14.50
C ILE A 8 -2.20 -3.72 -13.21
N GLY A 9 -1.61 -2.53 -13.31
CA GLY A 9 -0.97 -1.82 -12.21
C GLY A 9 0.55 -1.75 -12.33
N SER A 10 1.14 -0.69 -11.79
CA SER A 10 2.55 -0.30 -12.01
C SER A 10 3.34 -0.03 -10.72
N GLY A 11 2.90 -0.58 -9.58
CA GLY A 11 3.71 -0.60 -8.37
C GLY A 11 4.89 -1.58 -8.48
N PRO A 12 5.66 -1.79 -7.40
CA PRO A 12 6.79 -2.72 -7.40
C PRO A 12 6.44 -4.13 -7.88
N ALA A 13 5.23 -4.63 -7.57
CA ALA A 13 4.74 -5.91 -8.07
C ALA A 13 4.58 -5.91 -9.59
N GLY A 14 3.93 -4.88 -10.15
CA GLY A 14 3.66 -4.79 -11.58
C GLY A 14 4.94 -4.63 -12.40
N TYR A 15 5.84 -3.73 -12.02
CA TYR A 15 7.10 -3.57 -12.74
C TYR A 15 7.99 -4.81 -12.65
N THR A 16 8.05 -5.47 -11.47
CA THR A 16 8.81 -6.73 -11.35
C THR A 16 8.20 -7.83 -12.21
N ALA A 17 6.88 -7.98 -12.19
CA ALA A 17 6.20 -8.94 -13.08
C ALA A 17 6.50 -8.65 -14.55
N ALA A 18 6.51 -7.38 -14.95
CA ALA A 18 6.82 -6.96 -16.31
C ALA A 18 8.25 -7.33 -16.73
N VAL A 19 9.24 -7.09 -15.85
CA VAL A 19 10.64 -7.49 -16.08
C VAL A 19 10.75 -8.99 -16.32
N TYR A 20 10.17 -9.81 -15.45
CA TYR A 20 10.28 -11.28 -15.56
C TYR A 20 9.50 -11.81 -16.75
N ALA A 21 8.29 -11.36 -17.01
CA ALA A 21 7.50 -11.77 -18.17
C ALA A 21 8.17 -11.39 -19.51
N ALA A 22 8.75 -10.19 -19.59
CA ALA A 22 9.48 -9.76 -20.80
C ALA A 22 10.74 -10.62 -21.04
N ARG A 23 11.50 -10.92 -19.98
CA ARG A 23 12.67 -11.80 -20.06
C ARG A 23 12.32 -13.23 -20.43
N ALA A 24 11.12 -13.70 -20.12
CA ALA A 24 10.55 -14.98 -20.56
C ALA A 24 9.96 -14.92 -22.00
N MET A 25 10.17 -13.81 -22.72
CA MET A 25 9.66 -13.60 -24.09
C MET A 25 8.13 -13.71 -24.22
N LEU A 26 7.41 -13.31 -23.17
CA LEU A 26 5.96 -13.31 -23.15
C LEU A 26 5.34 -12.01 -23.70
N ASN A 27 6.18 -11.06 -24.14
CA ASN A 27 5.78 -9.77 -24.72
C ASN A 27 4.70 -9.07 -23.88
N PRO A 28 4.94 -8.80 -22.59
CA PRO A 28 3.91 -8.28 -21.71
C PRO A 28 3.51 -6.86 -22.08
N ILE A 29 2.21 -6.57 -21.90
CA ILE A 29 1.67 -5.22 -21.86
C ILE A 29 1.39 -4.90 -20.38
N LEU A 30 1.95 -3.78 -19.89
CA LEU A 30 1.63 -3.24 -18.58
C LEU A 30 0.74 -2.00 -18.78
N VAL A 31 -0.47 -2.06 -18.22
CA VAL A 31 -1.38 -0.91 -18.17
C VAL A 31 -1.28 -0.27 -16.80
N HIS A 32 -0.83 1.00 -16.77
CA HIS A 32 -0.77 1.82 -15.57
C HIS A 32 -1.83 2.92 -15.61
N GLY A 33 -2.32 3.31 -14.44
CA GLY A 33 -3.25 4.45 -14.34
C GLY A 33 -2.53 5.79 -14.53
N MET A 34 -3.22 6.88 -14.16
CA MET A 34 -2.71 8.26 -14.28
C MET A 34 -1.45 8.51 -13.43
N GLU A 35 -1.27 7.75 -12.36
CA GLU A 35 -0.12 7.87 -11.44
C GLU A 35 0.71 6.58 -11.46
N PRO A 36 1.65 6.42 -12.43
CA PRO A 36 2.49 5.24 -12.50
C PRO A 36 3.49 5.18 -11.35
N GLY A 37 3.69 3.97 -10.77
CA GLY A 37 4.64 3.71 -9.67
C GLY A 37 3.97 3.41 -8.33
N GLY A 38 2.68 3.70 -8.19
CA GLY A 38 1.90 3.37 -6.99
C GLY A 38 2.34 4.16 -5.74
N GLN A 39 2.15 3.58 -4.56
CA GLN A 39 2.33 4.26 -3.25
C GLN A 39 3.74 4.82 -3.02
N LEU A 40 4.78 4.22 -3.60
CA LEU A 40 6.16 4.70 -3.43
C LEU A 40 6.42 6.06 -4.10
N THR A 41 5.59 6.49 -5.03
CA THR A 41 5.72 7.81 -5.65
C THR A 41 5.38 8.96 -4.69
N THR A 42 4.66 8.67 -3.62
CA THR A 42 4.33 9.62 -2.55
C THR A 42 5.24 9.49 -1.32
N THR A 43 6.16 8.53 -1.34
CA THR A 43 7.14 8.29 -0.27
C THR A 43 8.43 9.05 -0.57
N THR A 44 8.98 9.76 0.41
CA THR A 44 10.26 10.46 0.24
C THR A 44 11.42 9.48 0.36
N ASP A 45 11.91 9.25 1.56
CA ASP A 45 13.08 8.43 1.85
C ASP A 45 12.73 6.94 1.95
N VAL A 46 13.50 6.11 1.27
CA VAL A 46 13.40 4.65 1.29
C VAL A 46 14.74 4.06 1.70
N GLU A 47 14.77 3.40 2.86
CA GLU A 47 15.98 2.76 3.42
C GLU A 47 15.86 1.23 3.49
N ASN A 48 14.66 0.70 3.27
CA ASN A 48 14.32 -0.71 3.49
C ASN A 48 14.11 -1.52 2.20
N TYR A 49 14.48 -0.98 1.04
CA TYR A 49 14.51 -1.74 -0.21
C TYR A 49 15.93 -2.27 -0.44
N PRO A 50 16.14 -3.60 -0.47
CA PRO A 50 17.48 -4.19 -0.59
C PRO A 50 18.19 -3.80 -1.89
N GLY A 51 19.51 -3.64 -1.82
CA GLY A 51 20.37 -3.33 -2.96
C GLY A 51 20.96 -1.91 -2.91
N PHE A 52 20.52 -1.07 -1.98
CA PHE A 52 21.00 0.31 -1.84
C PHE A 52 21.57 0.53 -0.45
N ALA A 53 22.86 0.92 -0.37
CA ALA A 53 23.54 1.22 0.89
C ALA A 53 23.23 2.63 1.40
N LYS A 54 22.73 3.50 0.55
CA LYS A 54 22.33 4.88 0.88
C LYS A 54 20.82 5.01 0.77
N VAL A 55 20.28 5.98 1.47
CA VAL A 55 18.88 6.40 1.33
C VAL A 55 18.60 6.75 -0.13
N ILE A 56 17.49 6.22 -0.66
CA ILE A 56 17.00 6.54 -1.99
C ILE A 56 15.61 7.15 -1.89
N GLN A 57 15.17 7.83 -2.94
CA GLN A 57 13.83 8.39 -3.00
C GLN A 57 12.84 7.41 -3.63
N GLY A 58 11.63 7.32 -3.07
CA GLY A 58 10.59 6.43 -3.59
C GLY A 58 10.27 6.67 -5.06
N PRO A 59 10.02 7.91 -5.53
CA PRO A 59 9.80 8.21 -6.94
C PRO A 59 10.97 7.77 -7.83
N TRP A 60 12.21 8.00 -7.41
CA TRP A 60 13.40 7.58 -8.14
C TRP A 60 13.45 6.06 -8.29
N LEU A 61 13.18 5.31 -7.23
CA LEU A 61 13.14 3.83 -7.29
C LEU A 61 12.10 3.35 -8.31
N MET A 62 10.93 3.98 -8.31
CA MET A 62 9.86 3.62 -9.26
C MET A 62 10.22 3.94 -10.70
N ASP A 63 10.92 5.05 -10.95
CA ASP A 63 11.44 5.36 -12.28
C ASP A 63 12.49 4.33 -12.74
N GLN A 64 13.41 3.91 -11.84
CA GLN A 64 14.39 2.86 -12.16
C GLN A 64 13.70 1.54 -12.52
N MET A 65 12.69 1.11 -11.75
CA MET A 65 11.94 -0.12 -12.03
C MET A 65 11.16 -0.03 -13.35
N LYS A 66 10.55 1.13 -13.64
CA LYS A 66 9.86 1.41 -14.91
C LYS A 66 10.82 1.31 -16.09
N ASP A 67 11.95 1.97 -16.00
CA ASP A 67 12.94 2.00 -17.08
C ASP A 67 13.56 0.61 -17.30
N GLN A 68 13.80 -0.15 -16.23
CA GLN A 68 14.23 -1.55 -16.34
C GLN A 68 13.20 -2.39 -17.09
N ALA A 69 11.91 -2.28 -16.76
CA ALA A 69 10.86 -3.02 -17.44
C ALA A 69 10.74 -2.65 -18.94
N LYS A 70 10.90 -1.36 -19.28
CA LYS A 70 10.98 -0.90 -20.68
C LYS A 70 12.20 -1.46 -21.41
N ALA A 71 13.36 -1.40 -20.77
CA ALA A 71 14.63 -1.85 -21.37
C ALA A 71 14.63 -3.33 -21.75
N VAL A 72 13.85 -4.17 -21.05
CA VAL A 72 13.70 -5.60 -21.37
C VAL A 72 12.53 -5.90 -22.32
N GLY A 73 11.84 -4.86 -22.83
CA GLY A 73 10.83 -5.00 -23.88
C GLY A 73 9.37 -5.03 -23.42
N THR A 74 9.08 -4.60 -22.17
CA THR A 74 7.67 -4.41 -21.75
C THR A 74 7.06 -3.22 -22.46
N GLU A 75 5.90 -3.41 -23.08
CA GLU A 75 5.10 -2.30 -23.57
C GLU A 75 4.29 -1.69 -22.41
N MET A 76 4.44 -0.39 -22.19
CA MET A 76 3.69 0.35 -21.17
C MET A 76 2.63 1.22 -21.80
N ILE A 77 1.42 1.15 -21.27
CA ILE A 77 0.27 1.90 -21.76
C ILE A 77 -0.34 2.68 -20.60
N GLU A 78 -0.48 3.97 -20.79
CA GLU A 78 -1.26 4.84 -19.91
C GLU A 78 -2.74 4.68 -20.26
N ASP A 79 -3.46 4.01 -19.37
CA ASP A 79 -4.91 3.84 -19.42
C ASP A 79 -5.41 3.39 -18.04
N HIS A 80 -6.68 3.59 -17.76
CA HIS A 80 -7.29 3.08 -16.55
C HIS A 80 -8.28 1.97 -16.90
N ILE A 81 -8.01 0.73 -16.45
CA ILE A 81 -8.93 -0.38 -16.73
C ILE A 81 -10.25 -0.17 -15.98
N SER A 82 -11.33 -0.05 -16.70
CA SER A 82 -12.69 0.21 -16.21
C SER A 82 -13.54 -1.05 -16.11
N SER A 83 -13.26 -2.09 -16.90
CA SER A 83 -13.95 -3.38 -16.82
C SER A 83 -13.07 -4.54 -17.24
N VAL A 84 -13.39 -5.73 -16.75
CA VAL A 84 -12.71 -6.98 -17.10
C VAL A 84 -13.73 -8.10 -17.32
N ASN A 85 -13.34 -9.09 -18.14
CA ASN A 85 -14.11 -10.33 -18.32
C ASN A 85 -13.15 -11.52 -18.25
N PHE A 86 -13.28 -12.32 -17.19
CA PHE A 86 -12.48 -13.51 -16.93
C PHE A 86 -13.22 -14.82 -17.18
N LYS A 87 -14.46 -14.76 -17.72
CA LYS A 87 -15.31 -15.92 -17.96
C LYS A 87 -14.95 -16.69 -19.23
N SER A 88 -14.28 -16.06 -20.16
CA SER A 88 -13.88 -16.63 -21.46
C SER A 88 -12.43 -16.34 -21.78
N LYS A 89 -11.81 -17.14 -22.65
CA LYS A 89 -10.46 -16.92 -23.19
C LYS A 89 -10.56 -16.50 -24.65
N PRO A 90 -9.69 -15.60 -25.12
CA PRO A 90 -8.74 -14.82 -24.31
C PRO A 90 -9.46 -13.94 -23.28
N PHE A 91 -8.83 -13.69 -22.12
CA PHE A 91 -9.35 -12.77 -21.12
C PHE A 91 -9.43 -11.35 -21.69
N GLU A 92 -10.39 -10.57 -21.22
CA GLU A 92 -10.61 -9.22 -21.74
C GLU A 92 -10.50 -8.18 -20.62
N ALA A 93 -9.94 -7.02 -20.97
CA ALA A 93 -9.96 -5.80 -20.19
C ALA A 93 -10.28 -4.61 -21.10
N ILE A 94 -11.05 -3.65 -20.57
CA ILE A 94 -11.42 -2.43 -21.29
C ILE A 94 -10.91 -1.24 -20.50
N GLY A 95 -10.16 -0.37 -21.15
CA GLY A 95 -9.70 0.89 -20.58
C GLY A 95 -10.76 1.99 -20.66
N GLU A 96 -10.63 3.02 -19.81
CA GLU A 96 -11.46 4.24 -19.89
C GLU A 96 -11.31 4.97 -21.24
N SER A 97 -10.16 4.79 -21.91
CA SER A 97 -9.95 5.26 -23.27
C SER A 97 -10.85 4.57 -24.31
N GLY A 98 -11.63 3.55 -23.92
CA GLY A 98 -12.40 2.69 -24.79
C GLY A 98 -11.57 1.61 -25.49
N LYS A 99 -10.26 1.53 -25.26
CA LYS A 99 -9.40 0.49 -25.83
C LYS A 99 -9.71 -0.87 -25.19
N LYS A 100 -9.80 -1.90 -26.03
CA LYS A 100 -9.95 -3.29 -25.62
C LYS A 100 -8.58 -3.98 -25.63
N TYR A 101 -8.25 -4.61 -24.53
CA TYR A 101 -7.09 -5.47 -24.35
C TYR A 101 -7.56 -6.91 -24.20
N THR A 102 -6.88 -7.85 -24.87
CA THR A 102 -7.12 -9.28 -24.70
C THR A 102 -5.81 -9.96 -24.29
N ALA A 103 -5.88 -10.96 -23.45
CA ALA A 103 -4.69 -11.65 -22.94
C ALA A 103 -4.95 -13.14 -22.70
N ASP A 104 -3.90 -13.94 -22.85
CA ASP A 104 -3.94 -15.37 -22.52
C ASP A 104 -3.78 -15.57 -21.01
N SER A 105 -3.10 -14.63 -20.34
CA SER A 105 -2.93 -14.57 -18.88
C SER A 105 -2.95 -13.12 -18.38
N ILE A 106 -3.42 -12.89 -17.15
CA ILE A 106 -3.44 -11.55 -16.53
C ILE A 106 -2.81 -11.60 -15.15
N ILE A 107 -1.96 -10.61 -14.86
CA ILE A 107 -1.39 -10.35 -13.54
C ILE A 107 -2.00 -9.07 -12.98
N ILE A 108 -2.69 -9.21 -11.84
CA ILE A 108 -3.32 -8.10 -11.12
C ILE A 108 -2.35 -7.60 -10.05
N SER A 109 -1.91 -6.35 -10.18
CA SER A 109 -0.97 -5.67 -9.29
C SER A 109 -1.42 -4.25 -8.94
N THR A 110 -2.73 -4.08 -8.79
CA THR A 110 -3.39 -2.79 -8.57
C THR A 110 -3.19 -2.21 -7.18
N GLY A 111 -2.60 -2.99 -6.26
CA GLY A 111 -2.21 -2.54 -4.93
C GLY A 111 -3.38 -2.29 -3.97
N ALA A 112 -3.08 -1.54 -2.90
CA ALA A 112 -4.03 -1.07 -1.91
C ALA A 112 -3.70 0.38 -1.53
N GLN A 113 -4.70 1.14 -1.14
CA GLN A 113 -4.53 2.52 -0.69
C GLN A 113 -4.76 2.62 0.81
N ALA A 114 -3.88 3.33 1.52
CA ALA A 114 -4.12 3.66 2.91
C ALA A 114 -5.37 4.53 3.03
N ARG A 115 -6.17 4.26 4.07
CA ARG A 115 -7.25 5.16 4.45
C ARG A 115 -6.70 6.37 5.16
N TRP A 116 -7.21 7.52 4.81
CA TRP A 116 -6.80 8.80 5.35
C TRP A 116 -7.92 9.45 6.15
N LEU A 117 -7.59 10.44 6.96
CA LEU A 117 -8.57 11.24 7.72
C LEU A 117 -9.31 12.23 6.82
N ASN A 118 -8.81 12.48 5.62
CA ASN A 118 -9.32 13.43 4.63
C ASN A 118 -9.30 14.91 5.12
N LEU A 119 -8.29 15.25 5.91
CA LEU A 119 -8.04 16.63 6.32
C LEU A 119 -7.11 17.32 5.31
N GLU A 120 -7.35 18.60 5.02
CA GLU A 120 -6.45 19.38 4.15
C GLU A 120 -5.03 19.48 4.74
N SER A 121 -4.94 19.65 6.07
CA SER A 121 -3.66 19.65 6.78
C SER A 121 -2.95 18.28 6.70
N GLU A 122 -3.69 17.17 6.65
CA GLU A 122 -3.12 15.84 6.43
C GLU A 122 -2.44 15.74 5.05
N LYS A 123 -3.14 16.17 4.00
CA LYS A 123 -2.59 16.19 2.63
C LYS A 123 -1.32 17.03 2.54
N LYS A 124 -1.30 18.17 3.23
CA LYS A 124 -0.16 19.10 3.26
C LYS A 124 1.09 18.47 3.84
N PHE A 125 0.95 17.65 4.89
CA PHE A 125 2.08 17.08 5.64
C PHE A 125 2.38 15.61 5.34
N ARG A 126 1.72 14.98 4.37
CA ARG A 126 2.06 13.62 3.90
C ARG A 126 3.51 13.57 3.42
N GLY A 127 4.31 12.62 3.93
CA GLY A 127 5.73 12.51 3.67
C GLY A 127 6.60 13.54 4.43
N PHE A 128 5.98 14.47 5.15
CA PHE A 128 6.67 15.50 5.95
C PHE A 128 6.26 15.44 7.42
N GLY A 129 6.16 14.22 7.93
CA GLY A 129 5.76 13.93 9.31
C GLY A 129 4.40 13.27 9.44
N VAL A 130 3.63 13.10 8.36
CA VAL A 130 2.43 12.28 8.31
C VAL A 130 2.67 11.05 7.44
N SER A 131 2.49 9.86 8.01
CA SER A 131 2.71 8.56 7.38
C SER A 131 1.53 7.62 7.60
N ALA A 132 1.42 6.57 6.79
CA ALA A 132 0.51 5.45 6.97
C ALA A 132 1.26 4.11 7.10
N CYS A 133 2.58 4.15 7.38
CA CYS A 133 3.42 2.97 7.50
C CYS A 133 4.49 3.14 8.60
N ALA A 134 4.23 2.63 9.79
CA ALA A 134 5.19 2.69 10.89
C ALA A 134 6.49 1.91 10.58
N THR A 135 6.39 0.80 9.86
CA THR A 135 7.55 -0.01 9.45
C THR A 135 8.46 0.72 8.48
N CYS A 136 7.88 1.58 7.63
CA CYS A 136 8.62 2.37 6.65
C CYS A 136 9.34 3.56 7.32
N ASP A 137 8.59 4.34 8.09
CA ASP A 137 9.02 5.68 8.50
C ASP A 137 9.36 5.80 9.99
N GLY A 138 9.09 4.76 10.80
CA GLY A 138 9.28 4.83 12.26
C GLY A 138 10.70 5.16 12.70
N PHE A 139 11.71 4.75 11.93
CA PHE A 139 13.11 5.02 12.22
C PHE A 139 13.45 6.53 12.24
N PHE A 140 12.81 7.35 11.40
CA PHE A 140 13.04 8.80 11.34
C PHE A 140 12.55 9.55 12.57
N PHE A 141 11.80 8.87 13.46
CA PHE A 141 11.25 9.44 14.68
C PHE A 141 11.96 8.96 15.95
N LYS A 142 13.25 8.62 15.82
CA LYS A 142 14.08 8.23 16.97
C LYS A 142 14.09 9.34 18.01
N GLU A 143 13.83 8.97 19.28
CA GLU A 143 13.80 9.87 20.45
C GLU A 143 12.72 10.99 20.39
N LYS A 144 11.80 10.93 19.42
CA LYS A 144 10.72 11.90 19.23
C LYS A 144 9.41 11.41 19.86
N THR A 145 8.44 12.32 19.95
CA THR A 145 7.06 11.98 20.33
C THR A 145 6.22 11.84 19.08
N VAL A 146 5.55 10.69 18.91
CA VAL A 146 4.67 10.45 17.76
C VAL A 146 3.25 10.14 18.19
N ALA A 147 2.30 10.36 17.28
CA ALA A 147 0.93 9.91 17.47
C ALA A 147 0.57 8.83 16.45
N VAL A 148 -0.32 7.91 16.84
CA VAL A 148 -0.94 6.92 15.97
C VAL A 148 -2.44 7.10 16.03
N VAL A 149 -3.12 7.17 14.89
CA VAL A 149 -4.59 7.22 14.84
C VAL A 149 -5.12 5.87 14.43
N GLY A 150 -5.95 5.28 15.29
CA GLY A 150 -6.57 3.99 15.00
C GLY A 150 -7.07 3.27 16.23
N GLY A 151 -7.40 1.99 16.11
CA GLY A 151 -7.89 1.20 17.24
C GLY A 151 -8.16 -0.27 16.91
N GLY A 152 -7.76 -0.73 15.73
CA GLY A 152 -7.69 -2.15 15.34
C GLY A 152 -6.31 -2.75 15.62
N ASN A 153 -6.10 -4.01 15.23
CA ASN A 153 -4.83 -4.72 15.41
C ASN A 153 -3.67 -3.92 14.81
N ALA A 154 -3.77 -3.46 13.57
CA ALA A 154 -2.72 -2.69 12.91
C ALA A 154 -2.30 -1.46 13.71
N ALA A 155 -3.26 -0.67 14.21
CA ALA A 155 -2.93 0.53 14.99
C ALA A 155 -2.19 0.21 16.31
N VAL A 156 -2.58 -0.89 16.97
CA VAL A 156 -1.93 -1.35 18.20
C VAL A 156 -0.53 -1.87 17.89
N GLU A 157 -0.37 -2.66 16.84
CA GLU A 157 0.92 -3.19 16.40
C GLU A 157 1.88 -2.09 15.96
N GLU A 158 1.40 -1.12 15.17
CA GLU A 158 2.18 0.05 14.76
C GLU A 158 2.60 0.93 15.96
N ALA A 159 1.68 1.18 16.90
CA ALA A 159 2.01 1.91 18.12
C ALA A 159 3.09 1.19 18.94
N MET A 160 2.99 -0.13 19.10
CA MET A 160 4.02 -0.92 19.77
C MET A 160 5.34 -0.92 18.99
N PHE A 161 5.30 -1.04 17.67
CA PHE A 161 6.49 -1.01 16.83
C PHE A 161 7.25 0.31 16.98
N LEU A 162 6.55 1.43 16.95
CA LEU A 162 7.11 2.77 17.09
C LEU A 162 7.82 2.98 18.42
N THR A 163 7.46 2.26 19.49
CA THR A 163 8.17 2.36 20.79
C THR A 163 9.62 1.89 20.73
N LYS A 164 10.04 1.20 19.67
CA LYS A 164 11.45 0.82 19.44
C LYS A 164 12.31 2.04 19.15
N PHE A 165 11.73 3.09 18.59
CA PHE A 165 12.42 4.30 18.15
C PHE A 165 12.00 5.53 18.97
N ALA A 166 10.70 5.79 19.01
CA ALA A 166 10.14 6.96 19.69
C ALA A 166 10.34 6.94 21.20
N SER A 167 10.50 8.12 21.77
CA SER A 167 10.51 8.30 23.23
C SER A 167 9.12 8.15 23.82
N LYS A 168 8.08 8.58 23.09
CA LYS A 168 6.67 8.49 23.49
C LYS A 168 5.77 8.26 22.27
N VAL A 169 4.76 7.40 22.42
CA VAL A 169 3.73 7.13 21.41
C VAL A 169 2.37 7.46 22.01
N LYS A 170 1.58 8.28 21.29
CA LYS A 170 0.22 8.65 21.69
C LYS A 170 -0.78 8.00 20.75
N LEU A 171 -1.53 7.00 21.24
CA LEU A 171 -2.56 6.33 20.43
C LEU A 171 -3.88 7.09 20.56
N ILE A 172 -4.33 7.74 19.50
CA ILE A 172 -5.58 8.50 19.44
C ILE A 172 -6.68 7.59 18.93
N HIS A 173 -7.70 7.36 19.75
CA HIS A 173 -8.84 6.54 19.38
C HIS A 173 -10.16 7.25 19.61
N ARG A 174 -11.07 7.19 18.60
CA ARG A 174 -12.37 7.87 18.62
C ARG A 174 -13.43 7.27 19.54
N ARG A 175 -13.12 6.16 20.22
CA ARG A 175 -14.01 5.43 21.15
C ARG A 175 -13.30 5.18 22.47
N ASP A 176 -14.03 4.66 23.43
CA ASP A 176 -13.52 4.26 24.77
C ASP A 176 -13.02 2.82 24.82
N LYS A 177 -13.05 2.08 23.70
CA LYS A 177 -12.59 0.69 23.60
C LYS A 177 -11.92 0.43 22.26
N LEU A 178 -10.75 -0.23 22.30
CA LEU A 178 -10.08 -0.72 21.09
C LEU A 178 -10.83 -1.92 20.51
N ARG A 179 -10.70 -2.09 19.19
CA ARG A 179 -11.21 -3.26 18.46
C ARG A 179 -10.14 -4.35 18.27
N ALA A 180 -8.90 -4.05 18.64
CA ALA A 180 -7.79 -4.98 18.57
C ALA A 180 -8.04 -6.20 19.49
N GLU A 181 -7.35 -7.29 19.23
CA GLU A 181 -7.40 -8.49 20.05
C GLU A 181 -6.96 -8.20 21.49
N LYS A 182 -7.61 -8.85 22.48
CA LYS A 182 -7.36 -8.59 23.90
C LYS A 182 -5.90 -8.76 24.32
N MET A 183 -5.19 -9.74 23.72
CA MET A 183 -3.78 -9.97 24.01
C MET A 183 -2.90 -8.79 23.55
N LEU A 184 -3.19 -8.23 22.36
CA LEU A 184 -2.52 -7.04 21.85
C LEU A 184 -2.83 -5.81 22.70
N GLN A 185 -4.10 -5.64 23.11
CA GLN A 185 -4.50 -4.56 24.02
C GLN A 185 -3.73 -4.62 25.34
N LYS A 186 -3.58 -5.82 25.94
CA LYS A 186 -2.81 -5.99 27.18
C LYS A 186 -1.35 -5.54 26.99
N LYS A 187 -0.67 -6.04 25.96
CA LYS A 187 0.72 -5.64 25.66
C LYS A 187 0.86 -4.14 25.44
N LEU A 188 -0.10 -3.52 24.76
CA LEU A 188 -0.12 -2.07 24.55
C LEU A 188 -0.25 -1.32 25.88
N MET A 189 -1.20 -1.71 26.75
CA MET A 189 -1.47 -1.05 28.04
C MET A 189 -0.30 -1.20 29.01
N ASP A 190 0.42 -2.31 28.96
CA ASP A 190 1.61 -2.57 29.79
C ASP A 190 2.84 -1.78 29.33
N ASN A 191 2.80 -1.16 28.15
CA ASN A 191 3.93 -0.43 27.59
C ASN A 191 3.98 1.03 28.10
N LYS A 192 4.98 1.33 28.92
CA LYS A 192 5.15 2.65 29.57
C LYS A 192 5.39 3.82 28.60
N LYS A 193 5.79 3.54 27.36
CA LYS A 193 5.99 4.57 26.33
C LYS A 193 4.68 4.94 25.63
N ILE A 194 3.60 4.16 25.81
CA ILE A 194 2.33 4.40 25.09
C ILE A 194 1.33 5.08 26.04
N GLU A 195 0.74 6.15 25.53
CA GLU A 195 -0.39 6.85 26.14
C GLU A 195 -1.59 6.76 25.21
N ILE A 196 -2.73 6.30 25.72
CA ILE A 196 -3.96 6.22 24.92
C ILE A 196 -4.82 7.46 25.18
N ILE A 197 -5.18 8.14 24.09
CA ILE A 197 -6.09 9.29 24.11
C ILE A 197 -7.44 8.80 23.57
N TRP A 198 -8.34 8.54 24.50
CA TRP A 198 -9.67 8.02 24.24
C TRP A 198 -10.65 9.08 23.73
N ASP A 199 -11.71 8.62 23.08
CA ASP A 199 -12.85 9.43 22.64
C ASP A 199 -12.43 10.67 21.87
N SER A 200 -11.34 10.58 21.10
CA SER A 200 -10.74 11.73 20.45
C SER A 200 -10.47 11.49 18.97
N VAL A 201 -10.64 12.55 18.18
CA VAL A 201 -10.34 12.60 16.75
C VAL A 201 -9.37 13.74 16.47
N VAL A 202 -8.61 13.62 15.39
CA VAL A 202 -7.76 14.72 14.89
C VAL A 202 -8.63 15.63 14.03
N GLU A 203 -8.62 16.93 14.34
CA GLU A 203 -9.29 17.97 13.54
C GLU A 203 -8.31 18.67 12.59
N GLU A 204 -7.06 18.86 13.03
CA GLU A 204 -6.06 19.58 12.26
C GLU A 204 -4.65 19.08 12.61
N ILE A 205 -3.77 19.08 11.64
CA ILE A 205 -2.35 18.83 11.81
C ILE A 205 -1.63 20.17 11.71
N ILE A 206 -0.83 20.46 12.74
CA ILE A 206 -0.13 21.74 12.91
C ILE A 206 1.37 21.49 12.60
N GLY A 207 1.96 22.38 11.83
CA GLY A 207 3.38 22.28 11.48
C GLY A 207 3.92 23.53 10.79
N ASP A 208 5.21 23.49 10.50
CA ASP A 208 5.91 24.55 9.79
C ASP A 208 5.88 24.32 8.28
N ASP A 209 6.01 25.37 7.50
CA ASP A 209 6.06 25.32 6.03
C ASP A 209 7.49 25.27 5.47
N ASP A 210 8.44 25.85 6.17
CA ASP A 210 9.84 25.91 5.75
C ASP A 210 10.79 25.76 6.96
N PRO A 211 11.49 24.62 7.14
CA PRO A 211 11.23 23.37 6.43
C PRO A 211 9.88 22.75 6.82
N LYS A 212 9.21 22.13 5.84
CA LYS A 212 7.93 21.50 6.09
C LYS A 212 8.05 20.34 7.07
N ASN A 213 7.35 20.40 8.20
CA ASN A 213 7.35 19.36 9.22
C ASN A 213 6.13 19.47 10.16
N VAL A 214 5.78 18.35 10.80
CA VAL A 214 4.72 18.30 11.83
C VAL A 214 5.27 18.78 13.18
N LYS A 215 4.48 19.57 13.92
CA LYS A 215 4.76 20.08 15.28
C LYS A 215 3.69 19.69 16.28
N GLY A 216 2.49 19.39 15.83
CA GLY A 216 1.40 19.08 16.72
C GLY A 216 0.12 18.73 16.01
N LEU A 217 -0.91 18.45 16.80
CA LEU A 217 -2.27 18.18 16.36
C LEU A 217 -3.25 19.03 17.16
N LYS A 218 -4.33 19.45 16.52
CA LYS A 218 -5.54 19.85 17.20
C LYS A 218 -6.45 18.62 17.27
N ILE A 219 -6.76 18.19 18.46
CA ILE A 219 -7.65 17.04 18.71
C ILE A 219 -8.94 17.50 19.34
N LYS A 220 -10.03 16.77 19.07
CA LYS A 220 -11.34 17.00 19.64
C LYS A 220 -11.86 15.76 20.33
N ASN A 221 -12.29 15.93 21.58
CA ASN A 221 -13.00 14.88 22.29
C ASN A 221 -14.44 14.79 21.79
N VAL A 222 -14.82 13.61 21.29
CA VAL A 222 -16.14 13.41 20.65
C VAL A 222 -17.32 13.35 21.63
N LYS A 223 -17.07 13.17 22.95
CA LYS A 223 -18.12 13.12 23.96
C LYS A 223 -18.54 14.51 24.46
N ASN A 224 -17.56 15.40 24.62
CA ASN A 224 -17.81 16.73 25.21
C ASN A 224 -17.49 17.89 24.25
N ASN A 225 -17.08 17.59 23.02
CA ASN A 225 -16.68 18.54 21.98
C ASN A 225 -15.51 19.48 22.37
N LYS A 226 -14.78 19.19 23.43
CA LYS A 226 -13.66 19.99 23.87
C LYS A 226 -12.45 19.75 22.95
N THR A 227 -11.85 20.84 22.47
CA THR A 227 -10.63 20.81 21.68
C THR A 227 -9.40 21.02 22.55
N SER A 228 -8.26 20.45 22.15
CA SER A 228 -6.98 20.66 22.81
C SER A 228 -5.84 20.45 21.81
N ASP A 229 -4.71 21.09 22.07
CA ASP A 229 -3.51 20.93 21.30
C ASP A 229 -2.66 19.81 21.86
N LEU A 230 -2.08 19.02 20.97
CA LEU A 230 -1.23 17.89 21.28
C LEU A 230 0.12 18.05 20.59
N LYS A 231 1.18 18.26 21.33
CA LYS A 231 2.53 18.38 20.76
C LYS A 231 3.04 16.99 20.35
N ILE A 232 3.44 16.88 19.08
CA ILE A 232 4.05 15.68 18.49
C ILE A 232 5.01 16.09 17.37
N ASP A 233 5.90 15.18 16.98
CA ASP A 233 6.84 15.35 15.88
C ASP A 233 6.44 14.55 14.63
N GLY A 234 5.51 13.61 14.76
CA GLY A 234 5.02 12.79 13.66
C GLY A 234 3.68 12.13 13.94
N LEU A 235 2.92 11.87 12.88
CA LEU A 235 1.59 11.26 12.92
C LEU A 235 1.52 10.05 11.99
N PHE A 236 1.08 8.91 12.53
CA PHE A 236 0.86 7.68 11.78
C PHE A 236 -0.65 7.38 11.69
N ILE A 237 -1.14 7.22 10.47
CA ILE A 237 -2.56 6.96 10.21
C ILE A 237 -2.75 5.46 10.01
N ALA A 238 -3.29 4.78 11.04
CA ALA A 238 -3.48 3.33 11.09
C ALA A 238 -4.96 2.95 11.16
N ILE A 239 -5.78 3.48 10.24
CA ILE A 239 -7.24 3.24 10.18
C ILE A 239 -7.66 2.22 9.13
N GLY A 240 -6.70 1.55 8.51
CA GLY A 240 -6.88 0.49 7.53
C GLY A 240 -6.45 0.88 6.13
N HIS A 241 -6.61 -0.07 5.21
CA HIS A 241 -6.32 0.07 3.78
C HIS A 241 -7.53 -0.39 2.98
N ASP A 242 -7.66 0.10 1.77
CA ASP A 242 -8.64 -0.33 0.79
C ASP A 242 -7.90 -0.95 -0.40
N PRO A 243 -8.02 -2.27 -0.63
CA PRO A 243 -7.44 -2.89 -1.81
C PRO A 243 -8.16 -2.40 -3.08
N ALA A 244 -7.39 -2.19 -4.15
CA ALA A 244 -7.93 -1.74 -5.43
C ALA A 244 -8.52 -2.92 -6.22
N THR A 245 -9.59 -3.53 -5.69
CA THR A 245 -10.20 -4.78 -6.16
C THR A 245 -11.62 -4.64 -6.68
N LYS A 246 -12.23 -3.45 -6.59
CA LYS A 246 -13.63 -3.21 -7.01
C LYS A 246 -13.91 -3.71 -8.42
N LEU A 247 -12.93 -3.56 -9.32
CA LEU A 247 -12.99 -3.98 -10.71
C LEU A 247 -13.19 -5.51 -10.87
N PHE A 248 -12.71 -6.30 -9.91
CA PHE A 248 -12.69 -7.76 -9.99
C PHE A 248 -13.83 -8.41 -9.18
N LYS A 249 -14.72 -7.59 -8.60
CA LYS A 249 -15.86 -8.07 -7.85
C LYS A 249 -16.72 -9.01 -8.73
N ASP A 250 -17.22 -10.05 -8.12
CA ASP A 250 -18.05 -11.08 -8.76
C ASP A 250 -17.35 -11.96 -9.82
N GLN A 251 -16.05 -11.74 -10.05
CA GLN A 251 -15.23 -12.57 -10.93
C GLN A 251 -14.12 -13.32 -10.20
N LEU A 252 -13.54 -12.69 -9.15
CA LEU A 252 -12.50 -13.29 -8.32
C LEU A 252 -12.96 -13.42 -6.88
N LYS A 253 -12.46 -14.44 -6.19
CA LYS A 253 -12.68 -14.62 -4.75
C LYS A 253 -11.94 -13.56 -3.95
N MET A 254 -12.63 -12.97 -2.99
CA MET A 254 -12.09 -11.96 -2.07
C MET A 254 -12.39 -12.35 -0.64
N ASP A 255 -11.54 -11.89 0.28
CA ASP A 255 -11.80 -12.01 1.70
C ASP A 255 -12.81 -10.93 2.18
N ASN A 256 -13.13 -10.96 3.47
CA ASN A 256 -14.10 -10.03 4.09
C ASN A 256 -13.62 -8.55 4.07
N GLU A 257 -12.34 -8.31 3.80
CA GLU A 257 -11.76 -6.97 3.71
C GLU A 257 -11.58 -6.52 2.24
N GLY A 258 -11.94 -7.39 1.29
CA GLY A 258 -11.89 -7.12 -0.14
C GLY A 258 -10.57 -7.47 -0.82
N TYR A 259 -9.61 -8.09 -0.13
CA TYR A 259 -8.35 -8.54 -0.73
C TYR A 259 -8.55 -9.79 -1.58
N LEU A 260 -7.84 -9.88 -2.71
CA LEU A 260 -7.89 -11.06 -3.57
C LEU A 260 -7.31 -12.28 -2.85
N ILE A 261 -8.04 -13.40 -2.91
CA ILE A 261 -7.60 -14.67 -2.34
C ILE A 261 -6.81 -15.43 -3.41
N THR A 262 -5.61 -15.86 -3.05
CA THR A 262 -4.78 -16.75 -3.86
C THR A 262 -4.58 -18.09 -3.17
N LYS A 263 -4.06 -19.08 -3.89
CA LYS A 263 -3.59 -20.32 -3.27
C LYS A 263 -2.47 -20.02 -2.26
N PRO A 264 -2.30 -20.84 -1.22
CA PRO A 264 -1.15 -20.74 -0.33
C PRO A 264 0.17 -20.77 -1.11
N ASP A 265 1.14 -19.96 -0.70
CA ASP A 265 2.48 -19.86 -1.29
C ASP A 265 2.52 -19.60 -2.81
N SER A 266 1.42 -19.02 -3.35
CA SER A 266 1.25 -18.80 -4.78
C SER A 266 0.56 -17.46 -5.04
N THR A 267 0.61 -17.00 -6.27
CA THR A 267 -0.14 -15.83 -6.77
C THR A 267 -1.38 -16.24 -7.59
N GLU A 268 -1.62 -17.55 -7.78
CA GLU A 268 -2.78 -18.07 -8.50
C GLU A 268 -4.09 -17.74 -7.80
N THR A 269 -5.03 -17.15 -8.53
CA THR A 269 -6.40 -16.89 -8.05
C THR A 269 -7.31 -18.12 -8.26
N ASN A 270 -8.59 -17.97 -7.99
CA ASN A 270 -9.60 -19.00 -8.30
C ASN A 270 -9.88 -19.18 -9.80
N VAL A 271 -9.37 -18.31 -10.66
CA VAL A 271 -9.51 -18.40 -12.12
C VAL A 271 -8.14 -18.76 -12.71
N PRO A 272 -7.97 -19.96 -13.32
CA PRO A 272 -6.70 -20.36 -13.92
C PRO A 272 -6.24 -19.40 -15.01
N GLY A 273 -5.00 -18.93 -14.90
CA GLY A 273 -4.39 -17.91 -15.79
C GLY A 273 -4.56 -16.47 -15.29
N ILE A 274 -5.23 -16.27 -14.15
CA ILE A 274 -5.29 -14.96 -13.47
C ILE A 274 -4.50 -15.04 -12.17
N PHE A 275 -3.55 -14.15 -12.02
CA PHE A 275 -2.63 -14.05 -10.88
C PHE A 275 -2.80 -12.72 -10.15
N ALA A 276 -2.54 -12.70 -8.84
CA ALA A 276 -2.58 -11.48 -8.03
C ALA A 276 -1.30 -11.31 -7.23
N ALA A 277 -0.67 -10.13 -7.30
CA ALA A 277 0.62 -9.85 -6.68
C ALA A 277 0.66 -8.49 -5.99
N GLY A 278 1.35 -8.43 -4.85
CA GLY A 278 1.49 -7.23 -4.03
C GLY A 278 0.28 -6.95 -3.15
N ASP A 279 0.10 -5.69 -2.76
CA ASP A 279 -0.85 -5.27 -1.73
C ASP A 279 -2.33 -5.53 -2.10
N VAL A 280 -2.63 -5.84 -3.34
CA VAL A 280 -3.98 -6.26 -3.77
C VAL A 280 -4.42 -7.57 -3.12
N LYS A 281 -3.45 -8.41 -2.70
CA LYS A 281 -3.64 -9.67 -1.96
C LYS A 281 -2.95 -9.68 -0.59
N ASP A 282 -1.83 -8.96 -0.44
CA ASP A 282 -1.05 -8.91 0.79
C ASP A 282 -1.56 -7.83 1.74
N LYS A 283 -2.40 -8.25 2.68
CA LYS A 283 -2.89 -7.37 3.75
C LYS A 283 -2.01 -7.36 4.98
N ILE A 284 -0.94 -8.15 5.02
CA ILE A 284 -0.10 -8.38 6.22
C ILE A 284 1.15 -7.52 6.16
N PHE A 285 1.97 -7.69 5.14
CA PHE A 285 3.29 -7.07 5.05
C PHE A 285 3.26 -5.69 4.39
N ARG A 286 2.64 -5.59 3.23
CA ARG A 286 2.53 -4.33 2.45
C ARG A 286 3.87 -3.61 2.32
N GLN A 287 4.89 -4.35 1.87
CA GLN A 287 6.23 -3.82 1.65
C GLN A 287 6.59 -3.86 0.16
N ALA A 288 7.39 -2.89 -0.28
CA ALA A 288 7.83 -2.81 -1.68
C ALA A 288 8.57 -4.08 -2.12
N VAL A 289 9.44 -4.62 -1.26
CA VAL A 289 10.22 -5.83 -1.55
C VAL A 289 9.37 -7.09 -1.60
N THR A 290 8.36 -7.23 -0.70
CA THR A 290 7.44 -8.38 -0.78
C THR A 290 6.54 -8.28 -2.00
N ALA A 291 6.09 -7.09 -2.36
CA ALA A 291 5.32 -6.84 -3.57
C ALA A 291 6.13 -7.17 -4.83
N ALA A 292 7.39 -6.75 -4.90
CA ALA A 292 8.31 -7.11 -5.98
C ALA A 292 8.52 -8.64 -6.07
N GLY A 293 8.74 -9.31 -4.93
CA GLY A 293 8.85 -10.77 -4.87
C GLY A 293 7.61 -11.48 -5.39
N MET A 294 6.41 -11.02 -5.01
CA MET A 294 5.15 -11.56 -5.53
C MET A 294 5.00 -11.28 -7.03
N GLY A 295 5.45 -10.14 -7.54
CA GLY A 295 5.48 -9.85 -8.97
C GLY A 295 6.33 -10.82 -9.76
N CYS A 296 7.51 -11.16 -9.23
CA CYS A 296 8.36 -12.23 -9.78
C CYS A 296 7.62 -13.57 -9.81
N MET A 297 7.02 -13.98 -8.69
CA MET A 297 6.26 -15.24 -8.59
C MET A 297 5.13 -15.29 -9.63
N ALA A 298 4.35 -14.21 -9.74
CA ALA A 298 3.22 -14.14 -10.67
C ALA A 298 3.66 -14.29 -12.14
N ALA A 299 4.79 -13.69 -12.51
CA ALA A 299 5.32 -13.83 -13.87
C ALA A 299 5.79 -15.24 -14.18
N LEU A 300 6.50 -15.90 -13.22
CA LEU A 300 6.95 -17.30 -13.36
C LEU A 300 5.76 -18.27 -13.39
N GLU A 301 4.74 -18.04 -12.58
CA GLU A 301 3.51 -18.85 -12.61
C GLU A 301 2.72 -18.64 -13.90
N ALA A 302 2.66 -17.39 -14.42
CA ALA A 302 2.06 -17.11 -15.72
C ALA A 302 2.82 -17.79 -16.87
N GLU A 303 4.15 -17.76 -16.85
CA GLU A 303 4.99 -18.46 -17.82
C GLU A 303 4.69 -19.97 -17.83
N LYS A 304 4.70 -20.60 -16.62
CA LYS A 304 4.38 -22.01 -16.47
C LYS A 304 2.96 -22.34 -16.97
N TYR A 305 1.99 -21.52 -16.64
CA TYR A 305 0.61 -21.70 -17.10
C TYR A 305 0.48 -21.61 -18.63
N LEU A 306 1.23 -20.75 -19.30
CA LEU A 306 1.21 -20.58 -20.74
C LEU A 306 2.00 -21.66 -21.49
N ALA A 307 2.89 -22.37 -20.80
CA ALA A 307 3.64 -23.48 -21.36
C ALA A 307 2.87 -24.82 -21.36
N GLY A 308 1.75 -24.93 -20.64
CA GLY A 308 0.89 -26.12 -20.53
C GLY A 308 1.12 -26.82 -19.21
#